data_bb845b38d88eaa27fb4a399c432b2003
#
_entry.id   bb845b38d88eaa27fb4a399c432b2003
#
_cell.length_a   1.000
_cell.length_b   1.000
_cell.length_c   1.000
_cell.angle_alpha   90.00
_cell.angle_beta   90.00
_cell.angle_gamma   90.00
#
_symmetry.space_group_name_H-M   'P 1'
#
loop_
_entity.id
_entity.type
_entity.pdbx_description
1 polymer ?
#
loop_
_entity_poly.entity_id
_entity_poly.type
_entity_poly.pdbx_seq_one_letter_code
_entity_poly.pdbx_strand_id
1 'polypeptide(L)'
;MKTILNILIVFLSFNLSAQQQPIETINRTVNGKLKVFGKNNTLFVYSAKFDIQASNCKPNKKLPIIVVIPPNSEIELFEVIPFKNKKWKYGTTSSYMLGNIKAKPNTSFRYSLPYAKGNSFRVNQGYYGTFSHQQKFALDFTMPEGTPLHAIRGGMVIKLKKDSNTGCPSKKCEKDVNFIWIEHEDGTIAEYAHLQLNGTHLKLGDVVEKGDEIGLSGNTGFSQAPHLHLEVFVQNFNGKRKTIPTKFEVDTNKVVELKKGDNYVKQ
;
A
#
# COMPACT_ATOMS: atom_id res chain seq x y z
N MET A 1 2.21 46.47 -54.16
CA MET A 1 1.85 45.09 -53.78
C MET A 1 2.49 44.81 -52.41
N LYS A 2 1.72 44.75 -51.35
CA LYS A 2 2.20 44.37 -49.98
C LYS A 2 1.88 42.91 -49.77
N THR A 3 2.91 42.09 -49.69
CA THR A 3 2.78 40.64 -49.43
C THR A 3 2.58 40.45 -47.92
N ILE A 4 1.40 39.96 -47.52
CA ILE A 4 1.09 39.61 -46.13
C ILE A 4 1.62 38.19 -45.90
N LEU A 5 2.64 38.04 -45.03
CA LEU A 5 3.16 36.75 -44.60
C LEU A 5 2.27 36.22 -43.44
N ASN A 6 1.43 35.26 -43.71
CA ASN A 6 0.65 34.55 -42.69
C ASN A 6 1.58 33.56 -41.93
N ILE A 7 1.94 33.89 -40.68
CA ILE A 7 2.64 32.98 -39.77
C ILE A 7 1.60 32.09 -39.11
N LEU A 8 1.56 30.81 -39.52
CA LEU A 8 0.75 29.79 -38.90
C LEU A 8 1.47 29.34 -37.58
N ILE A 9 0.97 29.81 -36.43
CA ILE A 9 1.45 29.35 -35.13
C ILE A 9 0.76 28.05 -34.81
N VAL A 10 1.45 26.92 -34.96
CA VAL A 10 0.99 25.60 -34.51
C VAL A 10 1.21 25.51 -33.00
N PHE A 11 0.13 25.60 -32.23
CA PHE A 11 0.16 25.25 -30.81
C PHE A 11 0.23 23.73 -30.68
N LEU A 12 1.42 23.19 -30.42
CA LEU A 12 1.58 21.83 -29.93
C LEU A 12 1.12 21.81 -28.46
N SER A 13 -0.11 21.36 -28.24
CA SER A 13 -0.59 21.02 -26.90
C SER A 13 0.11 19.73 -26.44
N PHE A 14 1.15 19.87 -25.63
CA PHE A 14 1.68 18.76 -24.83
C PHE A 14 0.62 18.39 -23.79
N ASN A 15 -0.11 17.32 -24.01
CA ASN A 15 -0.86 16.67 -22.95
C ASN A 15 0.13 16.02 -21.97
N LEU A 16 0.65 16.79 -20.99
CA LEU A 16 1.17 16.21 -19.79
C LEU A 16 -0.04 15.52 -19.11
N SER A 17 -0.09 14.19 -19.12
CA SER A 17 -0.97 13.41 -18.26
C SER A 17 -0.57 13.72 -16.82
N ALA A 18 -1.17 14.74 -16.22
CA ALA A 18 -1.06 14.96 -14.79
C ALA A 18 -1.60 13.68 -14.13
N GLN A 19 -0.73 12.93 -13.47
CA GLN A 19 -1.12 11.72 -12.74
C GLN A 19 -2.22 12.13 -11.76
N GLN A 20 -3.43 11.67 -12.02
CA GLN A 20 -4.62 12.08 -11.26
C GLN A 20 -4.39 11.73 -9.78
N GLN A 21 -4.41 12.73 -8.92
CA GLN A 21 -4.23 12.52 -7.49
C GLN A 21 -5.35 11.63 -6.96
N PRO A 22 -5.05 10.66 -6.08
CA PRO A 22 -6.07 9.70 -5.61
C PRO A 22 -7.18 10.37 -4.81
N ILE A 23 -6.88 11.51 -4.17
CA ILE A 23 -7.83 12.28 -3.37
C ILE A 23 -7.95 13.69 -3.94
N GLU A 24 -9.16 14.06 -4.28
CA GLU A 24 -9.54 15.40 -4.71
C GLU A 24 -9.99 16.24 -3.49
N THR A 25 -9.57 17.50 -3.44
CA THR A 25 -10.04 18.47 -2.43
C THR A 25 -11.10 19.37 -3.04
N ILE A 26 -12.31 19.35 -2.48
CA ILE A 26 -13.49 20.06 -2.99
C ILE A 26 -13.96 21.12 -2.00
N ASN A 27 -14.21 22.32 -2.50
CA ASN A 27 -14.76 23.43 -1.73
C ASN A 27 -16.23 23.62 -2.04
N ARG A 28 -17.10 23.68 -1.01
CA ARG A 28 -18.54 23.95 -1.15
C ARG A 28 -19.03 24.89 -0.08
N THR A 29 -19.96 25.79 -0.46
CA THR A 29 -20.72 26.56 0.52
C THR A 29 -21.98 25.76 0.88
N VAL A 30 -22.07 25.40 2.17
CA VAL A 30 -23.19 24.66 2.73
C VAL A 30 -23.75 25.48 3.90
N ASN A 31 -25.03 25.88 3.82
CA ASN A 31 -25.70 26.74 4.83
C ASN A 31 -24.90 28.02 5.14
N GLY A 32 -24.38 28.70 4.08
CA GLY A 32 -23.60 29.94 4.21
C GLY A 32 -22.18 29.78 4.75
N LYS A 33 -21.72 28.56 4.99
CA LYS A 33 -20.39 28.23 5.50
C LYS A 33 -19.55 27.55 4.43
N LEU A 34 -18.30 27.98 4.30
CA LEU A 34 -17.36 27.30 3.41
C LEU A 34 -16.83 26.04 4.06
N LYS A 35 -17.14 24.89 3.47
CA LYS A 35 -16.68 23.56 3.87
C LYS A 35 -15.75 22.96 2.83
N VAL A 36 -14.73 22.24 3.31
CA VAL A 36 -13.75 21.55 2.50
C VAL A 36 -13.93 20.05 2.66
N PHE A 37 -14.00 19.35 1.53
CA PHE A 37 -14.20 17.90 1.46
C PHE A 37 -13.00 17.24 0.81
N GLY A 38 -12.72 16.01 1.22
CA GLY A 38 -11.78 15.09 0.56
C GLY A 38 -12.59 14.00 -0.14
N LYS A 39 -12.41 13.85 -1.45
CA LYS A 39 -13.10 12.86 -2.27
C LYS A 39 -12.10 11.83 -2.78
N ASN A 40 -12.38 10.57 -2.51
CA ASN A 40 -11.65 9.41 -3.03
C ASN A 40 -12.42 8.81 -4.21
N ASN A 41 -11.87 8.95 -5.41
CA ASN A 41 -12.47 8.40 -6.63
C ASN A 41 -11.87 7.03 -7.02
N THR A 42 -11.13 6.38 -6.12
CA THR A 42 -10.49 5.08 -6.35
C THR A 42 -11.24 3.93 -5.70
N LEU A 43 -10.88 2.71 -6.08
CA LEU A 43 -11.40 1.47 -5.46
C LEU A 43 -10.72 1.11 -4.12
N PHE A 44 -9.75 1.91 -3.68
CA PHE A 44 -8.90 1.57 -2.53
C PHE A 44 -9.11 2.55 -1.38
N VAL A 45 -8.88 2.08 -0.15
CA VAL A 45 -8.82 2.96 1.01
C VAL A 45 -7.58 3.85 0.93
N TYR A 46 -7.74 5.13 1.19
CA TYR A 46 -6.62 6.05 1.35
C TYR A 46 -6.67 6.73 2.72
N SER A 47 -5.50 6.85 3.33
CA SER A 47 -5.29 7.76 4.45
C SER A 47 -4.71 9.06 3.92
N ALA A 48 -5.24 10.18 4.37
CA ALA A 48 -4.81 11.51 3.95
C ALA A 48 -4.46 12.38 5.16
N LYS A 49 -3.39 13.16 5.02
CA LYS A 49 -2.98 14.19 5.97
C LYS A 49 -3.08 15.55 5.27
N PHE A 50 -3.82 16.48 5.88
CA PHE A 50 -4.01 17.84 5.37
C PHE A 50 -3.42 18.85 6.35
N ASP A 51 -2.67 19.79 5.81
CA ASP A 51 -2.24 21.01 6.48
C ASP A 51 -2.85 22.23 5.77
N ILE A 52 -3.06 23.34 6.51
CA ILE A 52 -3.76 24.52 6.03
C ILE A 52 -2.90 25.75 6.30
N GLN A 53 -2.64 26.50 5.25
CA GLN A 53 -2.07 27.84 5.33
C GLN A 53 -3.21 28.84 5.25
N ALA A 54 -3.47 29.59 6.33
CA ALA A 54 -4.59 30.51 6.41
C ALA A 54 -4.17 31.91 6.82
N SER A 55 -4.81 32.93 6.22
CA SER A 55 -4.68 34.34 6.58
C SER A 55 -6.06 34.92 6.88
N ASN A 56 -6.24 35.49 8.07
CA ASN A 56 -7.51 36.03 8.58
C ASN A 56 -8.70 35.05 8.57
N CYS A 57 -8.41 33.75 8.63
CA CYS A 57 -9.38 32.67 8.85
C CYS A 57 -8.69 31.51 9.58
N LYS A 58 -9.50 30.56 10.05
CA LYS A 58 -8.99 29.32 10.67
C LYS A 58 -9.89 28.13 10.33
N PRO A 59 -9.38 26.90 10.36
CA PRO A 59 -10.23 25.72 10.32
C PRO A 59 -10.94 25.51 11.67
N ASN A 60 -12.09 24.84 11.63
CA ASN A 60 -12.80 24.41 12.85
C ASN A 60 -12.21 23.15 13.50
N LYS A 61 -11.13 22.59 12.95
CA LYS A 61 -10.43 21.41 13.45
C LYS A 61 -8.97 21.70 13.74
N LYS A 62 -8.37 20.90 14.64
CA LYS A 62 -6.93 20.96 14.95
C LYS A 62 -6.11 20.39 13.76
N LEU A 63 -4.99 21.04 13.48
CA LEU A 63 -4.03 20.61 12.45
C LEU A 63 -2.92 19.73 13.03
N PRO A 64 -2.31 18.85 12.22
CA PRO A 64 -2.79 18.44 10.90
C PRO A 64 -4.07 17.60 10.97
N ILE A 65 -4.92 17.68 9.94
CA ILE A 65 -6.10 16.84 9.84
C ILE A 65 -5.70 15.52 9.21
N ILE A 66 -5.85 14.42 9.96
CA ILE A 66 -5.54 13.06 9.49
C ILE A 66 -6.83 12.25 9.43
N VAL A 67 -7.16 11.79 8.23
CA VAL A 67 -8.41 11.07 7.94
C VAL A 67 -8.15 9.81 7.13
N VAL A 68 -9.06 8.86 7.24
CA VAL A 68 -9.15 7.70 6.35
C VAL A 68 -10.36 7.93 5.46
N ILE A 69 -10.18 7.87 4.15
CA ILE A 69 -11.23 8.12 3.16
C ILE A 69 -11.52 6.79 2.46
N PRO A 70 -12.71 6.19 2.68
CA PRO A 70 -13.09 4.94 2.04
C PRO A 70 -13.10 5.02 0.51
N PRO A 71 -13.11 3.88 -0.19
CA PRO A 71 -13.28 3.83 -1.64
C PRO A 71 -14.53 4.57 -2.10
N ASN A 72 -14.45 5.24 -3.26
CA ASN A 72 -15.59 5.90 -3.92
C ASN A 72 -16.43 6.76 -2.95
N SER A 73 -15.79 7.46 -2.01
CA SER A 73 -16.48 8.24 -0.98
C SER A 73 -15.95 9.66 -0.87
N GLU A 74 -16.75 10.49 -0.20
CA GLU A 74 -16.44 11.88 0.11
C GLU A 74 -16.67 12.11 1.60
N ILE A 75 -15.75 12.82 2.27
CA ILE A 75 -15.86 13.18 3.68
C ILE A 75 -15.59 14.66 3.89
N GLU A 76 -16.29 15.28 4.85
CA GLU A 76 -16.01 16.65 5.27
C GLU A 76 -14.70 16.70 6.08
N LEU A 77 -13.72 17.44 5.56
CA LEU A 77 -12.43 17.64 6.21
C LEU A 77 -12.54 18.70 7.31
N PHE A 78 -12.98 19.90 6.95
CA PHE A 78 -13.13 21.02 7.88
C PHE A 78 -14.03 22.13 7.30
N GLU A 79 -14.47 23.03 8.19
CA GLU A 79 -15.11 24.30 7.89
C GLU A 79 -14.09 25.44 8.01
N VAL A 80 -14.11 26.40 7.08
CA VAL A 80 -13.29 27.61 7.15
C VAL A 80 -14.06 28.68 7.91
N ILE A 81 -13.49 29.21 8.98
CA ILE A 81 -14.06 30.26 9.82
C ILE A 81 -13.31 31.58 9.56
N PRO A 82 -13.87 32.53 8.78
CA PRO A 82 -13.29 33.85 8.57
C PRO A 82 -13.32 34.70 9.83
N PHE A 83 -12.31 35.60 9.99
CA PHE A 83 -12.36 36.65 11.02
C PHE A 83 -13.20 37.83 10.53
N LYS A 84 -14.02 38.37 11.42
CA LYS A 84 -14.93 39.50 11.09
C LYS A 84 -14.17 40.67 10.48
N ASN A 85 -14.76 41.27 9.44
CA ASN A 85 -14.32 42.52 8.79
C ASN A 85 -12.89 42.47 8.23
N LYS A 86 -12.36 41.26 7.89
CA LYS A 86 -11.04 41.09 7.27
C LYS A 86 -11.15 40.33 5.96
N LYS A 87 -10.41 40.75 4.95
CA LYS A 87 -10.17 39.93 3.75
C LYS A 87 -9.37 38.67 4.17
N TRP A 88 -9.78 37.51 3.76
CA TRP A 88 -9.18 36.24 4.14
C TRP A 88 -8.84 35.38 2.93
N LYS A 89 -7.91 34.48 3.12
CA LYS A 89 -7.51 33.44 2.14
C LYS A 89 -7.03 32.21 2.87
N TYR A 90 -7.11 31.06 2.22
CA TYR A 90 -6.50 29.82 2.68
C TYR A 90 -6.00 28.99 1.50
N GLY A 91 -5.08 28.08 1.76
CA GLY A 91 -4.64 27.02 0.89
C GLY A 91 -4.46 25.73 1.67
N THR A 92 -4.60 24.60 1.02
CA THR A 92 -4.37 23.26 1.60
C THR A 92 -3.13 22.62 0.99
N THR A 93 -2.35 21.95 1.82
CA THR A 93 -1.34 21.00 1.37
C THR A 93 -1.75 19.62 1.87
N SER A 94 -1.52 18.59 1.07
CA SER A 94 -1.94 17.23 1.41
C SER A 94 -0.87 16.19 1.06
N SER A 95 -0.85 15.12 1.82
CA SER A 95 -0.12 13.90 1.51
C SER A 95 -1.04 12.70 1.67
N TYR A 96 -0.86 11.70 0.81
CA TYR A 96 -1.74 10.52 0.75
C TYR A 96 -0.95 9.25 0.94
N MET A 97 -1.61 8.26 1.50
CA MET A 97 -1.06 6.93 1.70
C MET A 97 -2.13 5.89 1.40
N LEU A 98 -1.80 4.93 0.56
CA LEU A 98 -2.65 3.78 0.26
C LEU A 98 -2.83 2.93 1.51
N GLY A 99 -4.08 2.57 1.84
CA GLY A 99 -4.44 1.79 3.01
C GLY A 99 -4.87 2.61 4.23
N ASN A 100 -5.29 1.91 5.28
CA ASN A 100 -5.85 2.47 6.50
C ASN A 100 -4.81 2.59 7.61
N ILE A 101 -4.31 3.80 7.90
CA ILE A 101 -3.36 4.04 9.02
C ILE A 101 -3.99 3.86 10.42
N LYS A 102 -5.31 3.80 10.49
CA LYS A 102 -6.07 3.55 11.72
C LYS A 102 -6.55 2.10 11.83
N ALA A 103 -6.01 1.20 10.98
CA ALA A 103 -6.31 -0.21 11.04
C ALA A 103 -6.08 -0.78 12.43
N LYS A 104 -6.97 -1.67 12.85
CA LYS A 104 -6.88 -2.37 14.12
C LYS A 104 -6.62 -3.86 13.83
N PRO A 105 -5.36 -4.29 13.85
CA PRO A 105 -5.03 -5.68 13.53
C PRO A 105 -5.78 -6.68 14.40
N ASN A 106 -6.38 -7.68 13.78
CA ASN A 106 -6.92 -8.83 14.52
C ASN A 106 -5.77 -9.75 14.95
N THR A 107 -5.28 -9.58 16.16
CA THR A 107 -4.14 -10.35 16.70
C THR A 107 -4.45 -11.82 16.95
N SER A 108 -5.73 -12.21 16.94
CA SER A 108 -6.17 -13.61 17.07
C SER A 108 -6.34 -14.32 15.71
N PHE A 109 -6.17 -13.61 14.59
CA PHE A 109 -6.33 -14.21 13.28
C PHE A 109 -5.28 -15.30 13.04
N ARG A 110 -5.73 -16.44 12.46
CA ARG A 110 -4.91 -17.60 12.14
C ARG A 110 -4.62 -17.60 10.65
N TYR A 111 -3.37 -17.30 10.30
CA TYR A 111 -2.92 -17.23 8.91
C TYR A 111 -2.65 -18.64 8.35
N SER A 112 -2.87 -18.83 7.05
CA SER A 112 -2.43 -20.04 6.34
C SER A 112 -0.95 -19.93 5.99
N LEU A 113 -0.26 -21.06 5.82
CA LEU A 113 1.08 -21.05 5.20
C LEU A 113 0.97 -20.63 3.73
N PRO A 114 1.97 -19.87 3.19
CA PRO A 114 1.90 -19.22 1.88
C PRO A 114 2.20 -20.14 0.69
N TYR A 115 1.88 -21.44 0.78
CA TYR A 115 2.13 -22.45 -0.25
C TYR A 115 1.08 -23.56 -0.20
N ALA A 116 1.09 -24.46 -1.20
CA ALA A 116 0.11 -25.53 -1.34
C ALA A 116 0.22 -26.58 -0.22
N LYS A 117 -0.89 -27.30 0.03
CA LYS A 117 -0.91 -28.45 0.95
C LYS A 117 0.14 -29.49 0.55
N GLY A 118 0.73 -30.13 1.54
CA GLY A 118 1.79 -31.11 1.39
C GLY A 118 3.19 -30.53 1.17
N ASN A 119 3.30 -29.25 0.78
CA ASN A 119 4.60 -28.59 0.63
C ASN A 119 5.17 -28.18 1.99
N SER A 120 6.51 -28.15 2.04
CA SER A 120 7.28 -27.75 3.24
C SER A 120 8.43 -26.85 2.85
N PHE A 121 8.54 -25.70 3.49
CA PHE A 121 9.64 -24.78 3.27
C PHE A 121 10.26 -24.30 4.58
N ARG A 122 11.58 -24.06 4.51
CA ARG A 122 12.36 -23.58 5.65
C ARG A 122 12.21 -22.08 5.81
N VAL A 123 12.02 -21.60 7.05
CA VAL A 123 12.14 -20.19 7.39
C VAL A 123 13.64 -19.85 7.51
N ASN A 124 14.18 -19.19 6.49
CA ASN A 124 15.60 -18.80 6.47
C ASN A 124 15.87 -17.59 7.35
N GLN A 125 14.97 -16.59 7.33
CA GLN A 125 15.03 -15.45 8.23
C GLN A 125 13.66 -15.24 8.89
N GLY A 126 13.66 -15.07 10.20
CA GLY A 126 12.47 -14.83 11.01
C GLY A 126 12.35 -13.39 11.49
N TYR A 127 11.45 -13.17 12.44
CA TYR A 127 11.23 -11.88 13.10
C TYR A 127 12.53 -11.33 13.69
N TYR A 128 12.72 -10.02 13.55
CA TYR A 128 13.92 -9.30 14.03
C TYR A 128 15.26 -9.86 13.51
N GLY A 129 15.22 -10.57 12.38
CA GLY A 129 16.41 -11.10 11.74
C GLY A 129 17.43 -10.01 11.41
N THR A 130 18.72 -10.32 11.60
CA THR A 130 19.80 -9.33 11.60
C THR A 130 20.17 -8.83 10.19
N PHE A 131 19.80 -9.54 9.13
CA PHE A 131 20.17 -9.17 7.77
C PHE A 131 19.29 -8.04 7.20
N SER A 132 17.96 -8.26 7.10
CA SER A 132 17.01 -7.30 6.51
C SER A 132 15.74 -7.08 7.34
N HIS A 133 15.53 -7.86 8.41
CA HIS A 133 14.32 -7.79 9.25
C HIS A 133 14.55 -7.04 10.58
N GLN A 134 15.57 -6.15 10.67
CA GLN A 134 15.78 -5.36 11.88
C GLN A 134 14.51 -4.58 12.24
N GLN A 135 14.01 -4.80 13.46
CA GLN A 135 12.77 -4.18 13.98
C GLN A 135 11.50 -4.53 13.17
N LYS A 136 11.50 -5.65 12.43
CA LYS A 136 10.35 -6.10 11.65
C LYS A 136 9.87 -7.49 12.07
N PHE A 137 8.56 -7.68 12.03
CA PHE A 137 7.92 -8.99 12.02
C PHE A 137 7.78 -9.44 10.55
N ALA A 138 8.86 -9.97 9.97
CA ALA A 138 8.91 -10.46 8.59
C ALA A 138 9.52 -11.86 8.54
N LEU A 139 9.16 -12.63 7.52
CA LEU A 139 9.56 -14.01 7.33
C LEU A 139 10.09 -14.20 5.90
N ASP A 140 11.23 -14.88 5.77
CA ASP A 140 11.77 -15.32 4.47
C ASP A 140 11.70 -16.84 4.41
N PHE A 141 10.97 -17.36 3.43
CA PHE A 141 10.86 -18.79 3.16
C PHE A 141 11.78 -19.16 1.99
N THR A 142 12.80 -19.97 2.25
CA THR A 142 13.65 -20.51 1.17
C THR A 142 12.80 -21.41 0.28
N MET A 143 12.65 -21.06 -0.99
CA MET A 143 11.93 -21.85 -1.97
C MET A 143 12.47 -21.60 -3.37
N PRO A 144 12.41 -22.62 -4.28
CA PRO A 144 12.82 -22.47 -5.67
C PRO A 144 12.03 -21.37 -6.37
N GLU A 145 12.62 -20.73 -7.38
CA GLU A 145 11.87 -19.86 -8.29
C GLU A 145 10.74 -20.64 -8.97
N GLY A 146 9.61 -19.97 -9.21
CA GLY A 146 8.43 -20.59 -9.80
C GLY A 146 7.59 -21.43 -8.84
N THR A 147 7.89 -21.44 -7.53
CA THR A 147 7.03 -22.11 -6.55
C THR A 147 5.69 -21.35 -6.43
N PRO A 148 4.52 -22.02 -6.55
CA PRO A 148 3.21 -21.40 -6.36
C PRO A 148 3.07 -20.81 -4.96
N LEU A 149 2.70 -19.53 -4.90
CA LEU A 149 2.43 -18.78 -3.68
C LEU A 149 0.93 -18.67 -3.44
N HIS A 150 0.53 -18.82 -2.18
CA HIS A 150 -0.88 -18.79 -1.79
C HIS A 150 -1.15 -17.68 -0.77
N ALA A 151 -2.34 -17.08 -0.87
CA ALA A 151 -2.79 -16.04 0.06
C ALA A 151 -2.88 -16.60 1.49
N ILE A 152 -2.15 -15.96 2.42
CA ILE A 152 -2.19 -16.34 3.85
C ILE A 152 -3.51 -15.96 4.52
N ARG A 153 -4.20 -14.97 3.95
CA ARG A 153 -5.51 -14.44 4.39
C ARG A 153 -6.20 -13.80 3.19
N GLY A 154 -7.52 -13.87 3.12
CA GLY A 154 -8.32 -13.23 2.08
C GLY A 154 -8.25 -11.71 2.13
N GLY A 155 -8.46 -11.06 0.99
CA GLY A 155 -8.44 -9.61 0.88
C GLY A 155 -8.43 -9.12 -0.56
N MET A 156 -8.18 -7.83 -0.75
CA MET A 156 -8.15 -7.18 -2.06
C MET A 156 -6.70 -6.83 -2.45
N VAL A 157 -6.34 -7.07 -3.71
CA VAL A 157 -5.05 -6.65 -4.28
C VAL A 157 -5.06 -5.13 -4.46
N ILE A 158 -4.29 -4.41 -3.64
CA ILE A 158 -4.25 -2.94 -3.64
C ILE A 158 -3.00 -2.37 -4.30
N LYS A 159 -1.95 -3.16 -4.44
CA LYS A 159 -0.71 -2.77 -5.11
C LYS A 159 0.02 -4.00 -5.61
N LEU A 160 0.64 -3.90 -6.78
CA LEU A 160 1.51 -4.94 -7.32
C LEU A 160 2.55 -4.36 -8.27
N LYS A 161 3.67 -5.07 -8.40
CA LYS A 161 4.68 -4.91 -9.43
C LYS A 161 5.11 -6.31 -9.89
N LYS A 162 5.24 -6.53 -11.20
CA LYS A 162 5.56 -7.85 -11.77
C LYS A 162 6.44 -7.79 -13.02
N ASP A 163 6.99 -6.64 -13.34
CA ASP A 163 7.66 -6.33 -14.60
C ASP A 163 9.19 -6.35 -14.53
N SER A 164 9.77 -6.67 -13.38
CA SER A 164 11.22 -6.76 -13.21
C SER A 164 11.73 -8.20 -13.41
N ASN A 165 12.91 -8.30 -14.04
CA ASN A 165 13.71 -9.54 -14.07
C ASN A 165 15.08 -9.33 -13.42
N THR A 166 15.21 -8.31 -12.57
CA THR A 166 16.48 -7.94 -11.95
C THR A 166 16.48 -8.27 -10.48
N GLY A 167 17.48 -9.03 -10.02
CA GLY A 167 17.76 -9.31 -8.62
C GLY A 167 19.26 -9.28 -8.34
N CYS A 168 19.68 -8.79 -7.18
CA CYS A 168 21.08 -8.82 -6.77
C CYS A 168 21.23 -8.66 -5.24
N PRO A 169 22.36 -9.11 -4.65
CA PRO A 169 22.61 -9.00 -3.21
C PRO A 169 23.07 -7.59 -2.81
N SER A 170 22.46 -6.56 -3.37
CA SER A 170 22.77 -5.15 -3.11
C SER A 170 21.50 -4.31 -3.05
N LYS A 171 21.44 -3.33 -2.13
CA LYS A 171 20.34 -2.39 -2.01
C LYS A 171 20.04 -1.59 -3.28
N LYS A 172 20.98 -1.48 -4.22
CA LYS A 172 20.73 -0.88 -5.54
C LYS A 172 19.61 -1.55 -6.33
N CYS A 173 19.37 -2.85 -6.09
CA CYS A 173 18.28 -3.62 -6.71
C CYS A 173 16.96 -3.53 -5.94
N GLU A 174 16.87 -2.85 -4.80
CA GLU A 174 15.64 -2.79 -3.97
C GLU A 174 14.41 -2.30 -4.77
N LYS A 175 14.59 -1.33 -5.67
CA LYS A 175 13.53 -0.80 -6.55
C LYS A 175 13.01 -1.80 -7.58
N ASP A 176 13.78 -2.86 -7.85
CA ASP A 176 13.49 -3.87 -8.87
C ASP A 176 12.69 -5.06 -8.32
N VAL A 177 12.30 -5.02 -7.04
CA VAL A 177 11.49 -6.08 -6.42
C VAL A 177 10.10 -6.18 -7.05
N ASN A 178 9.67 -7.39 -7.44
CA ASN A 178 8.28 -7.69 -7.75
C ASN A 178 7.55 -8.11 -6.49
N PHE A 179 6.31 -7.65 -6.35
CA PHE A 179 5.53 -7.89 -5.13
C PHE A 179 4.03 -7.80 -5.38
N ILE A 180 3.25 -8.33 -4.44
CA ILE A 180 1.80 -8.18 -4.32
C ILE A 180 1.49 -7.69 -2.91
N TRP A 181 0.60 -6.67 -2.81
CA TRP A 181 0.00 -6.22 -1.55
C TRP A 181 -1.47 -6.59 -1.54
N ILE A 182 -1.89 -7.30 -0.50
CA ILE A 182 -3.28 -7.69 -0.27
C ILE A 182 -3.75 -7.00 1.02
N GLU A 183 -4.73 -6.11 0.91
CA GLU A 183 -5.38 -5.47 2.06
C GLU A 183 -6.48 -6.37 2.60
N HIS A 184 -6.41 -6.69 3.87
CA HIS A 184 -7.38 -7.51 4.58
C HIS A 184 -8.54 -6.67 5.14
N GLU A 185 -9.63 -7.32 5.54
CA GLU A 185 -10.83 -6.68 6.10
C GLU A 185 -10.54 -5.76 7.30
N ASP A 186 -9.56 -6.08 8.15
CA ASP A 186 -9.15 -5.28 9.29
C ASP A 186 -8.20 -4.11 8.95
N GLY A 187 -7.94 -3.90 7.66
CA GLY A 187 -7.07 -2.85 7.12
C GLY A 187 -5.57 -3.15 7.24
N THR A 188 -5.18 -4.35 7.68
CA THR A 188 -3.79 -4.81 7.57
C THR A 188 -3.47 -5.21 6.15
N ILE A 189 -2.19 -5.11 5.77
CA ILE A 189 -1.72 -5.40 4.42
C ILE A 189 -0.67 -6.51 4.50
N ALA A 190 -0.87 -7.59 3.74
CA ALA A 190 0.18 -8.59 3.51
C ALA A 190 0.99 -8.22 2.26
N GLU A 191 2.32 -8.25 2.37
CA GLU A 191 3.25 -8.15 1.24
C GLU A 191 3.88 -9.51 0.97
N TYR A 192 3.81 -9.93 -0.29
CA TYR A 192 4.52 -11.06 -0.85
C TYR A 192 5.54 -10.51 -1.84
N ALA A 193 6.83 -10.62 -1.53
CA ALA A 193 7.86 -9.99 -2.34
C ALA A 193 8.88 -10.99 -2.90
N HIS A 194 9.72 -10.49 -3.82
CA HIS A 194 10.70 -11.21 -4.61
C HIS A 194 10.10 -12.17 -5.66
N LEU A 195 8.87 -11.89 -6.15
CA LEU A 195 8.24 -12.69 -7.19
C LEU A 195 9.08 -12.67 -8.47
N GLN A 196 8.95 -13.72 -9.30
CA GLN A 196 9.56 -13.74 -10.62
C GLN A 196 8.93 -12.75 -11.60
N LEU A 197 9.57 -12.51 -12.73
CA LEU A 197 9.03 -11.72 -13.84
C LEU A 197 7.67 -12.29 -14.27
N ASN A 198 6.64 -11.43 -14.36
CA ASN A 198 5.27 -11.82 -14.68
C ASN A 198 4.69 -12.93 -13.79
N GLY A 199 5.24 -13.10 -12.58
CA GLY A 199 4.92 -14.17 -11.66
C GLY A 199 3.53 -14.06 -10.99
N THR A 200 2.61 -13.26 -11.51
CA THR A 200 1.22 -13.24 -11.05
C THR A 200 0.26 -12.88 -12.18
N HIS A 201 -0.89 -13.55 -12.21
CA HIS A 201 -2.01 -13.23 -13.09
C HIS A 201 -2.92 -12.13 -12.51
N LEU A 202 -2.80 -11.84 -11.22
CA LEU A 202 -3.64 -10.87 -10.53
C LEU A 202 -3.48 -9.45 -11.06
N LYS A 203 -4.54 -8.67 -10.83
CA LYS A 203 -4.66 -7.24 -11.16
C LYS A 203 -5.08 -6.44 -9.93
N LEU A 204 -4.90 -5.14 -9.99
CA LEU A 204 -5.39 -4.23 -8.95
C LEU A 204 -6.92 -4.33 -8.83
N GLY A 205 -7.41 -4.50 -7.61
CA GLY A 205 -8.82 -4.66 -7.31
C GLY A 205 -9.32 -6.11 -7.26
N ASP A 206 -8.53 -7.10 -7.70
CA ASP A 206 -8.90 -8.50 -7.57
C ASP A 206 -9.06 -8.87 -6.10
N VAL A 207 -10.08 -9.67 -5.80
CA VAL A 207 -10.35 -10.21 -4.46
C VAL A 207 -9.90 -11.66 -4.43
N VAL A 208 -9.18 -12.03 -3.39
CA VAL A 208 -8.68 -13.39 -3.18
C VAL A 208 -9.15 -13.92 -1.84
N GLU A 209 -9.35 -15.23 -1.75
CA GLU A 209 -9.64 -15.93 -0.51
C GLU A 209 -8.37 -16.50 0.13
N LYS A 210 -8.45 -16.85 1.41
CA LYS A 210 -7.36 -17.53 2.13
C LYS A 210 -7.06 -18.88 1.44
N GLY A 211 -5.85 -19.05 0.96
CA GLY A 211 -5.41 -20.26 0.28
C GLY A 211 -5.41 -20.20 -1.25
N ASP A 212 -5.97 -19.17 -1.87
CA ASP A 212 -5.90 -18.96 -3.31
C ASP A 212 -4.47 -18.83 -3.80
N GLU A 213 -4.18 -19.36 -4.98
CA GLU A 213 -2.90 -19.10 -5.66
C GLU A 213 -2.86 -17.65 -6.14
N ILE A 214 -1.79 -16.94 -5.75
CA ILE A 214 -1.64 -15.50 -6.02
C ILE A 214 -0.44 -15.18 -6.91
N GLY A 215 0.48 -16.12 -7.11
CA GLY A 215 1.66 -15.89 -7.93
C GLY A 215 2.74 -16.92 -7.72
N LEU A 216 3.93 -16.61 -8.22
CA LEU A 216 5.09 -17.49 -8.24
C LEU A 216 6.28 -16.82 -7.57
N SER A 217 6.97 -17.54 -6.68
CA SER A 217 8.21 -17.10 -6.04
C SER A 217 9.29 -16.81 -7.07
N GLY A 218 10.27 -16.00 -6.71
CA GLY A 218 11.39 -15.63 -7.58
C GLY A 218 12.61 -15.17 -6.80
N ASN A 219 13.38 -14.25 -7.42
CA ASN A 219 14.61 -13.72 -6.85
C ASN A 219 14.84 -12.25 -7.26
N THR A 220 13.76 -11.49 -7.50
CA THR A 220 13.85 -10.08 -7.93
C THR A 220 14.09 -9.12 -6.77
N GLY A 221 14.69 -7.98 -7.06
CA GLY A 221 14.99 -6.95 -6.07
C GLY A 221 16.26 -7.22 -5.25
N PHE A 222 16.31 -6.70 -4.02
CA PHE A 222 17.42 -6.95 -3.10
C PHE A 222 17.31 -8.36 -2.50
N SER A 223 17.91 -9.33 -3.15
CA SER A 223 17.87 -10.75 -2.78
C SER A 223 19.21 -11.44 -3.03
N GLN A 224 19.59 -12.37 -2.15
CA GLN A 224 20.80 -13.17 -2.26
C GLN A 224 20.54 -14.53 -2.92
N ALA A 225 19.33 -15.07 -2.79
CA ALA A 225 18.92 -16.37 -3.31
C ALA A 225 17.40 -16.43 -3.41
N PRO A 226 16.84 -17.34 -4.22
CA PRO A 226 15.38 -17.49 -4.35
C PRO A 226 14.68 -17.71 -3.01
N HIS A 227 13.67 -16.91 -2.74
CA HIS A 227 12.86 -16.98 -1.52
C HIS A 227 11.56 -16.18 -1.65
N LEU A 228 10.59 -16.44 -0.80
CA LEU A 228 9.47 -15.56 -0.54
C LEU A 228 9.77 -14.70 0.69
N HIS A 229 9.77 -13.38 0.55
CA HIS A 229 9.63 -12.46 1.67
C HIS A 229 8.16 -12.21 1.95
N LEU A 230 7.76 -12.35 3.21
CA LEU A 230 6.39 -12.18 3.69
C LEU A 230 6.35 -11.31 4.93
N GLU A 231 5.61 -10.21 4.89
CA GLU A 231 5.30 -9.40 6.09
C GLU A 231 3.83 -8.97 6.08
N VAL A 232 3.24 -8.81 7.27
CA VAL A 232 1.93 -8.16 7.44
C VAL A 232 2.13 -6.87 8.21
N PHE A 233 1.55 -5.78 7.72
CA PHE A 233 1.80 -4.47 8.29
C PHE A 233 0.59 -3.54 8.24
N VAL A 234 0.68 -2.44 8.98
CA VAL A 234 -0.20 -1.25 8.89
C VAL A 234 0.64 -0.08 8.41
N GLN A 235 0.07 0.74 7.55
CA GLN A 235 0.69 1.96 7.04
C GLN A 235 0.86 3.03 8.13
N ASN A 236 1.86 3.91 7.94
CA ASN A 236 2.14 5.01 8.84
C ASN A 236 2.71 6.21 8.07
N PHE A 237 2.22 7.41 8.31
CA PHE A 237 2.72 8.65 7.68
C PHE A 237 4.19 8.98 7.98
N ASN A 238 4.81 8.32 8.94
CA ASN A 238 6.24 8.49 9.24
C ASN A 238 7.16 7.77 8.22
N GLY A 239 6.60 7.23 7.14
CA GLY A 239 7.33 6.50 6.10
C GLY A 239 7.81 5.11 6.50
N LYS A 240 7.56 4.67 7.74
CA LYS A 240 7.91 3.34 8.25
C LYS A 240 6.63 2.52 8.43
N ARG A 241 6.54 1.39 7.76
CA ARG A 241 5.47 0.40 8.02
C ARG A 241 5.58 -0.11 9.46
N LYS A 242 4.44 -0.30 10.10
CA LYS A 242 4.37 -1.01 11.38
C LYS A 242 4.02 -2.46 11.07
N THR A 243 5.02 -3.34 11.01
CA THR A 243 4.78 -4.78 10.86
C THR A 243 4.14 -5.35 12.12
N ILE A 244 3.38 -6.43 11.97
CA ILE A 244 2.68 -7.11 13.06
C ILE A 244 3.07 -8.58 13.10
N PRO A 245 3.14 -9.20 14.31
CA PRO A 245 3.38 -10.62 14.43
C PRO A 245 2.20 -11.41 13.88
N THR A 246 2.48 -12.53 13.21
CA THR A 246 1.49 -13.43 12.62
C THR A 246 1.59 -14.82 13.22
N LYS A 247 0.45 -15.49 13.40
CA LYS A 247 0.38 -16.88 13.85
C LYS A 247 -0.22 -17.74 12.74
N PHE A 248 0.45 -18.84 12.42
CA PHE A 248 0.12 -19.70 11.29
C PHE A 248 -0.48 -21.03 11.75
N GLU A 249 -1.52 -21.46 11.04
CA GLU A 249 -2.05 -22.81 11.13
C GLU A 249 -1.07 -23.75 10.42
N VAL A 250 -0.42 -24.62 11.19
CA VAL A 250 0.53 -25.63 10.68
C VAL A 250 -0.05 -27.03 10.77
N ASP A 251 -1.15 -27.21 11.50
CA ASP A 251 -1.92 -28.45 11.64
C ASP A 251 -3.33 -28.07 12.12
N THR A 252 -4.28 -29.00 12.03
CA THR A 252 -5.72 -28.84 12.35
C THR A 252 -5.98 -28.18 13.70
N ASN A 253 -5.09 -28.38 14.69
CA ASN A 253 -5.19 -27.80 16.04
C ASN A 253 -3.94 -27.08 16.49
N LYS A 254 -2.97 -26.83 15.60
CA LYS A 254 -1.70 -26.22 15.96
C LYS A 254 -1.47 -24.90 15.26
N VAL A 255 -1.48 -23.82 16.06
CA VAL A 255 -1.22 -22.46 15.60
C VAL A 255 0.06 -21.96 16.28
N VAL A 256 1.04 -21.54 15.49
CA VAL A 256 2.37 -21.16 15.99
C VAL A 256 2.88 -19.86 15.32
N GLU A 257 3.78 -19.17 16.01
CA GLU A 257 4.71 -18.23 15.37
C GLU A 257 5.83 -19.04 14.72
N LEU A 258 6.13 -18.74 13.45
CA LEU A 258 7.18 -19.46 12.73
C LEU A 258 8.57 -18.98 13.18
N LYS A 259 9.49 -19.93 13.33
CA LYS A 259 10.85 -19.67 13.83
C LYS A 259 11.89 -19.90 12.75
N LYS A 260 12.93 -19.07 12.72
CA LYS A 260 14.11 -19.25 11.88
C LYS A 260 14.71 -20.64 12.09
N GLY A 261 15.02 -21.31 10.99
CA GLY A 261 15.64 -22.63 10.97
C GLY A 261 14.68 -23.79 10.82
N ASP A 262 13.41 -23.60 11.20
CA ASP A 262 12.41 -24.65 11.13
C ASP A 262 11.78 -24.80 9.74
N ASN A 263 11.35 -26.01 9.44
CA ASN A 263 10.50 -26.35 8.28
C ASN A 263 9.06 -26.49 8.75
N TYR A 264 8.12 -26.01 7.93
CA TYR A 264 6.69 -26.11 8.22
C TYR A 264 5.98 -26.73 7.02
N VAL A 265 5.24 -27.83 7.27
CA VAL A 265 4.40 -28.51 6.28
C VAL A 265 3.00 -27.92 6.37
N LYS A 266 2.40 -27.59 5.24
CA LYS A 266 0.98 -27.19 5.18
C LYS A 266 0.11 -28.46 5.12
N GLN A 267 -0.74 -28.65 6.11
CA GLN A 267 -1.66 -29.78 6.20
C GLN A 267 -2.95 -29.57 5.38
#